data_623e71bff28ff0169cb2a730bf4a4206
#
_entry.id   623e71bff28ff0169cb2a730bf4a4206
#
_cell.length_a   1.000
_cell.length_b   1.000
_cell.length_c   1.000
_cell.angle_alpha   90.00
_cell.angle_beta   90.00
_cell.angle_gamma   90.00
#
_symmetry.space_group_name_H-M   'P 1'
#
loop_
_entity.id
_entity.type
_entity.pdbx_description
1 polymer ?
#
loop_
_entity_poly.entity_id
_entity_poly.type
_entity_poly.pdbx_seq_one_letter_code
_entity_poly.pdbx_strand_id
1 'polypeptide(L)'
;MMTPHSILAQTRRGFQLVAGAGVLLVAASCSSILDVKNPNNIAEDALANPAAAGPEANGALASLTRALSFSTLVYADATDEMDWIGSRDSWNELDKGAIGNFANEFADDQFKYTAEARYVADQAIVRLEGFDKAGTLASRADLMRSYIYGAIIYSSIADQYDDFAFSNKTVAAAPVGRANMGRLYDTSVGYLDKALAIATSNSDKYTILALRARAKHGKGAWAKVTPKGTAAPANPLVNDAGAVADATAAIALAAPDATVDLINNVEATAGTNIWYEVNGRNESAPGKVYVVDPTNANKYVAAIKDPISGTADPRMQARLTAFKAFGTTAGTLWITSTRELRLILAEAALASGNTAEFTTQINTVRALDGKPAFAGQIANQDMLVYERQIQLWLMRRRLIDMARFGIKDPKWTSNASYDNLFSSTGLLFPIANVERQANPCIADATKCK
;
A
#
# COMPACT_ATOMS: atom_id res chain seq x y z
N MET A 1 70.18 -59.16 13.22
CA MET A 1 69.66 -58.28 14.28
C MET A 1 69.42 -56.90 13.67
N MET A 2 68.22 -56.53 13.37
CA MET A 2 67.86 -55.21 12.87
C MET A 2 67.54 -54.31 14.11
N THR A 3 68.15 -53.18 14.16
CA THR A 3 68.04 -52.23 15.26
C THR A 3 66.63 -51.50 15.18
N PRO A 4 66.08 -51.13 16.35
CA PRO A 4 64.68 -50.61 16.42
C PRO A 4 64.50 -49.20 15.83
N HIS A 5 65.56 -48.52 15.36
CA HIS A 5 65.42 -47.15 14.82
C HIS A 5 64.98 -47.02 13.36
N SER A 6 64.94 -48.11 12.58
CA SER A 6 64.49 -48.07 11.15
C SER A 6 62.97 -48.18 10.95
N ILE A 7 62.23 -48.67 11.96
CA ILE A 7 60.77 -48.86 11.85
C ILE A 7 60.01 -47.56 12.18
N LEU A 8 60.55 -46.72 13.04
CA LEU A 8 59.91 -45.43 13.43
C LEU A 8 59.99 -44.34 12.36
N ALA A 9 60.99 -44.39 11.46
CA ALA A 9 61.16 -43.38 10.43
C ALA A 9 60.21 -43.62 9.22
N GLN A 10 59.81 -44.87 8.95
CA GLN A 10 58.88 -45.18 7.86
C GLN A 10 57.40 -44.91 8.24
N THR A 11 57.03 -45.11 9.51
CA THR A 11 55.71 -44.80 9.99
C THR A 11 55.41 -43.30 10.03
N ARG A 12 56.41 -42.45 10.34
CA ARG A 12 56.24 -40.98 10.35
C ARG A 12 56.05 -40.40 8.96
N ARG A 13 56.69 -40.93 7.91
CA ARG A 13 56.51 -40.46 6.52
C ARG A 13 55.15 -40.88 5.92
N GLY A 14 54.62 -42.05 6.28
CA GLY A 14 53.30 -42.49 5.88
C GLY A 14 52.18 -41.68 6.48
N PHE A 15 52.33 -41.28 7.77
CA PHE A 15 51.34 -40.49 8.46
C PHE A 15 51.25 -39.03 7.96
N GLN A 16 52.37 -38.42 7.57
CA GLN A 16 52.41 -37.08 6.99
C GLN A 16 51.83 -37.01 5.59
N LEU A 17 51.96 -38.04 4.77
CA LEU A 17 51.34 -38.10 3.45
C LEU A 17 49.84 -38.32 3.51
N VAL A 18 49.32 -39.11 4.45
CA VAL A 18 47.89 -39.35 4.64
C VAL A 18 47.19 -38.11 5.25
N ALA A 19 47.86 -37.39 6.15
CA ALA A 19 47.35 -36.15 6.73
C ALA A 19 47.28 -35.02 5.68
N GLY A 20 48.30 -34.92 4.80
CA GLY A 20 48.32 -33.92 3.74
C GLY A 20 47.27 -34.17 2.66
N ALA A 21 46.98 -35.40 2.30
CA ALA A 21 45.92 -35.79 1.32
C ALA A 21 44.50 -35.57 1.92
N GLY A 22 44.33 -35.80 3.22
CA GLY A 22 43.05 -35.55 3.91
C GLY A 22 42.66 -34.06 3.99
N VAL A 23 43.65 -33.18 4.18
CA VAL A 23 43.42 -31.72 4.22
C VAL A 23 43.10 -31.14 2.82
N LEU A 24 43.71 -31.68 1.78
CA LEU A 24 43.43 -31.27 0.37
C LEU A 24 42.04 -31.74 -0.12
N LEU A 25 41.53 -32.87 0.35
CA LEU A 25 40.22 -33.35 0.02
C LEU A 25 39.07 -32.58 0.73
N VAL A 26 39.31 -32.06 1.90
CA VAL A 26 38.33 -31.24 2.63
C VAL A 26 38.24 -29.83 2.02
N ALA A 27 39.33 -29.30 1.44
CA ALA A 27 39.30 -28.00 0.77
C ALA A 27 38.60 -27.99 -0.59
N ALA A 28 38.50 -29.17 -1.25
CA ALA A 28 37.82 -29.31 -2.57
C ALA A 28 36.31 -29.56 -2.45
N SER A 29 35.77 -29.88 -1.25
CA SER A 29 34.37 -30.22 -1.07
C SER A 29 33.47 -29.05 -0.69
N CYS A 30 34.02 -27.85 -0.42
CA CYS A 30 33.23 -26.72 0.06
C CYS A 30 32.68 -25.78 -1.03
N SER A 31 33.01 -25.95 -2.29
CA SER A 31 32.52 -25.08 -3.36
C SER A 31 31.10 -25.40 -3.86
N SER A 32 30.60 -26.61 -3.65
CA SER A 32 29.26 -27.00 -4.14
C SER A 32 28.13 -26.90 -3.09
N ILE A 33 28.48 -26.75 -1.80
CA ILE A 33 27.46 -26.64 -0.71
C ILE A 33 26.85 -25.24 -0.65
N LEU A 34 27.51 -24.22 -1.22
CA LEU A 34 27.01 -22.85 -1.27
C LEU A 34 26.20 -22.55 -2.54
N ASP A 35 26.15 -23.47 -3.48
CA ASP A 35 25.36 -23.32 -4.71
C ASP A 35 23.96 -23.89 -4.50
N VAL A 36 23.24 -23.36 -3.51
CA VAL A 36 21.84 -23.70 -3.27
C VAL A 36 21.00 -23.04 -4.35
N LYS A 37 20.75 -23.77 -5.42
CA LYS A 37 19.71 -23.40 -6.37
C LYS A 37 18.36 -23.52 -5.64
N ASN A 38 17.84 -22.38 -5.21
CA ASN A 38 16.47 -22.35 -4.67
C ASN A 38 15.50 -22.50 -5.86
N PRO A 39 14.83 -23.64 -6.02
CA PRO A 39 13.98 -23.89 -7.18
C PRO A 39 12.74 -22.98 -7.22
N ASN A 40 12.46 -22.27 -6.13
CA ASN A 40 11.32 -21.36 -6.02
C ASN A 40 11.67 -19.90 -6.31
N ASN A 41 12.94 -19.56 -6.55
CA ASN A 41 13.37 -18.21 -6.94
C ASN A 41 13.99 -18.21 -8.33
N ILE A 42 13.51 -17.33 -9.18
CA ILE A 42 14.12 -17.07 -10.48
C ILE A 42 15.49 -16.41 -10.24
N ALA A 43 16.55 -16.99 -10.76
CA ALA A 43 17.87 -16.41 -10.65
C ALA A 43 17.96 -15.08 -11.44
N GLU A 44 18.74 -14.11 -10.95
CA GLU A 44 18.84 -12.76 -11.52
C GLU A 44 19.25 -12.78 -13.02
N ASP A 45 20.12 -13.70 -13.42
CA ASP A 45 20.53 -13.90 -14.82
C ASP A 45 19.38 -14.39 -15.70
N ALA A 46 18.47 -15.20 -15.18
CA ALA A 46 17.28 -15.64 -15.89
C ALA A 46 16.28 -14.52 -16.17
N LEU A 47 16.27 -13.47 -15.34
CA LEU A 47 15.45 -12.27 -15.54
C LEU A 47 15.94 -11.41 -16.71
N ALA A 48 17.17 -11.57 -17.16
CA ALA A 48 17.70 -10.92 -18.37
C ALA A 48 17.11 -11.47 -19.69
N ASN A 49 16.38 -12.59 -19.62
CA ASN A 49 15.73 -13.20 -20.79
C ASN A 49 14.35 -12.54 -21.02
N PRO A 50 14.04 -12.04 -22.24
CA PRO A 50 12.73 -11.48 -22.57
C PRO A 50 11.53 -12.40 -22.27
N ALA A 51 11.73 -13.72 -22.25
CA ALA A 51 10.70 -14.68 -21.84
C ALA A 51 10.28 -14.55 -20.37
N ALA A 52 11.07 -13.89 -19.53
CA ALA A 52 10.76 -13.61 -18.13
C ALA A 52 9.79 -12.41 -17.95
N ALA A 53 9.49 -11.64 -18.99
CA ALA A 53 8.68 -10.42 -18.89
C ALA A 53 7.32 -10.64 -18.21
N GLY A 54 6.56 -11.66 -18.61
CA GLY A 54 5.28 -12.00 -17.97
C GLY A 54 5.43 -12.42 -16.50
N PRO A 55 6.32 -13.36 -16.16
CA PRO A 55 6.69 -13.68 -14.78
C PRO A 55 7.12 -12.46 -13.94
N GLU A 56 7.91 -11.53 -14.49
CA GLU A 56 8.31 -10.30 -13.77
C GLU A 56 7.12 -9.39 -13.47
N ALA A 57 6.24 -9.16 -14.43
CA ALA A 57 5.02 -8.39 -14.21
C ALA A 57 4.11 -9.06 -13.15
N ASN A 58 4.04 -10.40 -13.13
CA ASN A 58 3.29 -11.15 -12.11
C ASN A 58 3.97 -11.06 -10.74
N GLY A 59 5.31 -11.07 -10.67
CA GLY A 59 6.07 -10.84 -9.45
C GLY A 59 5.84 -9.45 -8.87
N ALA A 60 5.78 -8.44 -9.73
CA ALA A 60 5.43 -7.07 -9.32
C ALA A 60 4.00 -6.99 -8.75
N LEU A 61 3.01 -7.67 -9.36
CA LEU A 61 1.66 -7.76 -8.81
C LEU A 61 1.65 -8.46 -7.44
N ALA A 62 2.34 -9.59 -7.31
CA ALA A 62 2.36 -10.36 -6.06
C ALA A 62 2.97 -9.54 -4.90
N SER A 63 4.11 -8.86 -5.14
CA SER A 63 4.73 -7.98 -4.14
C SER A 63 3.84 -6.78 -3.81
N LEU A 64 3.21 -6.17 -4.81
CA LEU A 64 2.27 -5.06 -4.62
C LEU A 64 1.07 -5.47 -3.77
N THR A 65 0.41 -6.58 -4.11
CA THR A 65 -0.79 -7.03 -3.39
C THR A 65 -0.47 -7.43 -1.95
N ARG A 66 0.70 -8.02 -1.69
CA ARG A 66 1.19 -8.28 -0.34
C ARG A 66 1.36 -6.99 0.46
N ALA A 67 2.07 -6.00 -0.12
CA ALA A 67 2.31 -4.71 0.53
C ALA A 67 0.99 -3.99 0.84
N LEU A 68 0.09 -3.90 -0.13
CA LEU A 68 -1.19 -3.21 0.03
C LEU A 68 -2.13 -3.92 1.01
N SER A 69 -2.16 -5.25 0.99
CA SER A 69 -2.99 -6.03 1.90
C SER A 69 -2.60 -5.75 3.36
N PHE A 70 -1.31 -5.78 3.66
CA PHE A 70 -0.82 -5.51 5.01
C PHE A 70 -0.97 -4.03 5.39
N SER A 71 -0.57 -3.12 4.51
CA SER A 71 -0.65 -1.68 4.76
C SER A 71 -2.09 -1.17 4.90
N THR A 72 -3.06 -1.84 4.27
CA THR A 72 -4.48 -1.49 4.45
C THR A 72 -4.91 -1.67 5.90
N LEU A 73 -4.49 -2.75 6.59
CA LEU A 73 -4.81 -2.96 7.99
C LEU A 73 -4.10 -1.95 8.90
N VAL A 74 -2.79 -1.77 8.72
CA VAL A 74 -2.00 -0.81 9.51
C VAL A 74 -2.61 0.60 9.41
N TYR A 75 -3.03 0.99 8.22
CA TYR A 75 -3.68 2.28 7.97
C TYR A 75 -5.09 2.35 8.57
N ALA A 76 -5.87 1.27 8.49
CA ALA A 76 -7.24 1.21 8.98
C ALA A 76 -7.30 1.22 10.51
N ASP A 77 -6.39 0.52 11.20
CA ASP A 77 -6.30 0.55 12.67
C ASP A 77 -5.86 1.92 13.19
N ALA A 78 -5.04 2.65 12.42
CA ALA A 78 -4.67 4.03 12.78
C ALA A 78 -5.82 5.04 12.60
N THR A 79 -6.95 4.62 12.01
CA THR A 79 -8.11 5.46 11.73
C THR A 79 -9.39 4.87 12.36
N ASP A 80 -10.54 5.48 12.09
CA ASP A 80 -11.84 4.98 12.52
C ASP A 80 -12.43 3.86 11.61
N GLU A 81 -11.61 3.29 10.71
CA GLU A 81 -12.04 2.19 9.84
C GLU A 81 -11.97 0.82 10.52
N MET A 82 -10.97 0.60 11.39
CA MET A 82 -10.81 -0.60 12.20
C MET A 82 -10.53 -0.26 13.66
N ASP A 83 -10.88 -1.16 14.57
CA ASP A 83 -10.59 -1.09 16.00
C ASP A 83 -9.79 -2.31 16.42
N TRP A 84 -8.72 -2.13 17.19
CA TRP A 84 -8.02 -3.24 17.81
C TRP A 84 -8.89 -3.92 18.87
N ILE A 85 -8.99 -5.24 18.80
CA ILE A 85 -9.75 -6.08 19.74
C ILE A 85 -8.96 -7.31 20.20
N GLY A 86 -7.75 -7.47 19.69
CA GLY A 86 -6.92 -8.66 19.85
C GLY A 86 -5.99 -8.64 21.07
N SER A 87 -4.82 -9.24 20.91
CA SER A 87 -3.85 -9.46 21.98
C SER A 87 -2.47 -8.83 21.74
N ARG A 88 -2.21 -8.30 20.54
CA ARG A 88 -0.89 -7.77 20.17
C ARG A 88 -0.85 -6.25 20.37
N ASP A 89 -0.06 -5.80 21.34
CA ASP A 89 0.02 -4.40 21.76
C ASP A 89 0.41 -3.42 20.66
N SER A 90 1.17 -3.85 19.66
CA SER A 90 1.55 -2.99 18.55
C SER A 90 0.37 -2.57 17.67
N TRP A 91 -0.70 -3.41 17.56
CA TRP A 91 -1.97 -2.97 16.95
C TRP A 91 -2.70 -1.94 17.83
N ASN A 92 -2.71 -2.15 19.17
CA ASN A 92 -3.28 -1.21 20.11
C ASN A 92 -2.60 0.17 20.06
N GLU A 93 -1.29 0.22 19.84
CA GLU A 93 -0.58 1.49 19.63
C GLU A 93 -1.09 2.23 18.39
N LEU A 94 -1.24 1.52 17.27
CA LEU A 94 -1.77 2.10 16.03
C LEU A 94 -3.22 2.59 16.22
N ASP A 95 -4.06 1.78 16.85
CA ASP A 95 -5.46 2.11 17.19
C ASP A 95 -5.58 3.38 18.05
N LYS A 96 -4.59 3.64 18.92
CA LYS A 96 -4.47 4.87 19.71
C LYS A 96 -3.81 6.04 18.97
N GLY A 97 -3.55 5.91 17.68
CA GLY A 97 -2.99 6.96 16.86
C GLY A 97 -1.47 7.15 16.98
N ALA A 98 -0.75 6.19 17.55
CA ALA A 98 0.68 6.27 17.80
C ALA A 98 1.55 5.99 16.55
N ILE A 99 1.16 6.50 15.39
CA ILE A 99 1.82 6.20 14.10
C ILE A 99 3.23 6.78 13.97
N GLY A 100 3.62 7.73 14.81
CA GLY A 100 4.99 8.26 14.86
C GLY A 100 6.00 7.34 15.53
N ASN A 101 5.57 6.21 16.11
CA ASN A 101 6.47 5.19 16.64
C ASN A 101 7.12 4.40 15.49
N PHE A 102 8.32 4.81 15.07
CA PHE A 102 9.07 4.15 14.01
C PHE A 102 9.51 2.71 14.36
N ALA A 103 9.48 2.33 15.64
CA ALA A 103 9.85 1.00 16.13
C ALA A 103 8.64 0.05 16.32
N ASN A 104 7.43 0.49 15.98
CA ASN A 104 6.26 -0.39 15.99
C ASN A 104 6.45 -1.52 14.96
N GLU A 105 6.28 -2.78 15.37
CA GLU A 105 6.59 -3.94 14.52
C GLU A 105 5.74 -4.00 13.23
N PHE A 106 4.50 -3.51 13.27
CA PHE A 106 3.63 -3.51 12.09
C PHE A 106 3.93 -2.35 11.15
N ALA A 107 4.35 -1.19 11.69
CA ALA A 107 4.89 -0.11 10.88
C ALA A 107 6.20 -0.53 10.18
N ASP A 108 7.06 -1.31 10.85
CA ASP A 108 8.26 -1.90 10.26
C ASP A 108 7.93 -2.89 9.12
N ASP A 109 7.02 -3.81 9.34
CA ASP A 109 6.59 -4.78 8.32
C ASP A 109 5.91 -4.09 7.13
N GLN A 110 5.05 -3.10 7.39
CA GLN A 110 4.44 -2.28 6.35
C GLN A 110 5.50 -1.61 5.47
N PHE A 111 6.50 -0.99 6.08
CA PHE A 111 7.58 -0.32 5.36
C PHE A 111 8.38 -1.31 4.52
N LYS A 112 8.78 -2.43 5.10
CA LYS A 112 9.53 -3.49 4.43
C LYS A 112 8.81 -4.00 3.18
N TYR A 113 7.54 -4.37 3.30
CA TYR A 113 6.76 -4.87 2.15
C TYR A 113 6.53 -3.79 1.10
N THR A 114 6.33 -2.54 1.52
CA THR A 114 6.17 -1.40 0.60
C THR A 114 7.46 -1.11 -0.17
N ALA A 115 8.61 -1.13 0.51
CA ALA A 115 9.92 -0.94 -0.10
C ALA A 115 10.27 -2.07 -1.09
N GLU A 116 9.96 -3.33 -0.72
CA GLU A 116 10.11 -4.50 -1.60
C GLU A 116 9.25 -4.36 -2.84
N ALA A 117 7.95 -4.05 -2.69
CA ALA A 117 7.02 -3.91 -3.81
C ALA A 117 7.45 -2.80 -4.78
N ARG A 118 7.91 -1.65 -4.25
CA ARG A 118 8.48 -0.57 -5.05
C ARG A 118 9.71 -1.06 -5.84
N TYR A 119 10.65 -1.72 -5.17
CA TYR A 119 11.86 -2.21 -5.82
C TYR A 119 11.54 -3.21 -6.93
N VAL A 120 10.67 -4.18 -6.69
CA VAL A 120 10.28 -5.20 -7.68
C VAL A 120 9.57 -4.54 -8.87
N ALA A 121 8.67 -3.58 -8.64
CA ALA A 121 8.01 -2.85 -9.71
C ALA A 121 9.00 -2.04 -10.57
N ASP A 122 9.94 -1.31 -9.95
CA ASP A 122 10.96 -0.53 -10.65
C ASP A 122 11.85 -1.43 -11.52
N GLN A 123 12.29 -2.59 -10.99
CA GLN A 123 13.13 -3.53 -11.75
C GLN A 123 12.37 -4.14 -12.94
N ALA A 124 11.11 -4.53 -12.74
CA ALA A 124 10.27 -5.02 -13.83
C ALA A 124 10.11 -3.95 -14.92
N ILE A 125 9.81 -2.70 -14.55
CA ILE A 125 9.66 -1.59 -15.50
C ILE A 125 10.95 -1.41 -16.30
N VAL A 126 12.11 -1.28 -15.64
CA VAL A 126 13.40 -1.04 -16.32
C VAL A 126 13.75 -2.15 -17.31
N ARG A 127 13.55 -3.43 -16.92
CA ARG A 127 13.85 -4.57 -17.81
C ARG A 127 12.88 -4.63 -18.97
N LEU A 128 11.58 -4.51 -18.72
CA LEU A 128 10.58 -4.58 -19.78
C LEU A 128 10.70 -3.41 -20.77
N GLU A 129 11.03 -2.19 -20.30
CA GLU A 129 11.38 -1.06 -21.18
C GLU A 129 12.61 -1.39 -22.06
N GLY A 130 13.62 -2.06 -21.50
CA GLY A 130 14.79 -2.54 -22.22
C GLY A 130 14.41 -3.53 -23.33
N PHE A 131 13.55 -4.50 -23.03
CA PHE A 131 13.06 -5.48 -24.00
C PHE A 131 12.17 -4.84 -25.09
N ASP A 132 11.30 -3.89 -24.73
CA ASP A 132 10.47 -3.14 -25.69
C ASP A 132 11.35 -2.34 -26.66
N LYS A 133 12.35 -1.62 -26.13
CA LYS A 133 13.31 -0.87 -26.94
C LYS A 133 14.14 -1.75 -27.87
N ALA A 134 14.49 -2.95 -27.43
CA ALA A 134 15.23 -3.92 -28.24
C ALA A 134 14.33 -4.66 -29.25
N GLY A 135 13.01 -4.48 -29.22
CA GLY A 135 12.05 -5.19 -30.08
C GLY A 135 11.90 -6.67 -29.72
N THR A 136 12.27 -7.07 -28.49
CA THR A 136 12.24 -8.46 -28.01
C THR A 136 11.13 -8.75 -27.03
N LEU A 137 10.36 -7.71 -26.60
CA LEU A 137 9.22 -7.88 -25.70
C LEU A 137 8.05 -8.55 -26.42
N ALA A 138 7.65 -9.74 -25.95
CA ALA A 138 6.58 -10.51 -26.57
C ALA A 138 5.19 -9.86 -26.41
N SER A 139 4.96 -9.18 -25.28
CA SER A 139 3.67 -8.54 -24.99
C SER A 139 3.86 -7.18 -24.31
N ARG A 140 3.46 -6.10 -24.98
CA ARG A 140 3.45 -4.76 -24.37
C ARG A 140 2.40 -4.61 -23.26
N ALA A 141 1.44 -5.53 -23.17
CA ALA A 141 0.50 -5.57 -22.05
C ALA A 141 1.21 -5.85 -20.71
N ASP A 142 2.32 -6.60 -20.71
CA ASP A 142 3.11 -6.85 -19.50
C ASP A 142 3.83 -5.58 -19.04
N LEU A 143 4.36 -4.80 -19.95
CA LEU A 143 4.95 -3.48 -19.66
C LEU A 143 3.88 -2.50 -19.14
N MET A 144 2.71 -2.47 -19.80
CA MET A 144 1.58 -1.64 -19.34
C MET A 144 1.17 -1.99 -17.91
N ARG A 145 1.02 -3.28 -17.58
CA ARG A 145 0.69 -3.73 -16.22
C ARG A 145 1.77 -3.32 -15.22
N SER A 146 3.04 -3.45 -15.59
CA SER A 146 4.17 -3.05 -14.73
C SER A 146 4.14 -1.54 -14.42
N TYR A 147 3.83 -0.69 -15.39
CA TYR A 147 3.61 0.74 -15.16
C TYR A 147 2.44 1.00 -14.20
N ILE A 148 1.32 0.29 -14.36
CA ILE A 148 0.15 0.43 -13.47
C ILE A 148 0.54 0.05 -12.03
N TYR A 149 1.27 -1.05 -11.83
CA TYR A 149 1.71 -1.50 -10.51
C TYR A 149 2.72 -0.53 -9.88
N GLY A 150 3.67 -0.03 -10.67
CA GLY A 150 4.56 1.05 -10.26
C GLY A 150 3.80 2.31 -9.84
N ALA A 151 2.81 2.73 -10.60
CA ALA A 151 1.99 3.89 -10.28
C ALA A 151 1.23 3.73 -8.96
N ILE A 152 0.64 2.55 -8.73
CA ILE A 152 -0.11 2.27 -7.50
C ILE A 152 0.82 2.30 -6.29
N ILE A 153 2.01 1.68 -6.34
CA ILE A 153 2.91 1.65 -5.19
C ILE A 153 3.47 3.05 -4.88
N TYR A 154 3.85 3.85 -5.89
CA TYR A 154 4.33 5.21 -5.67
C TYR A 154 3.27 6.12 -5.06
N SER A 155 2.03 6.07 -5.54
CA SER A 155 0.90 6.78 -4.91
C SER A 155 0.65 6.31 -3.49
N SER A 156 0.75 4.99 -3.23
CA SER A 156 0.55 4.42 -1.89
C SER A 156 1.63 4.85 -0.91
N ILE A 157 2.89 4.99 -1.37
CA ILE A 157 3.98 5.54 -0.54
C ILE A 157 3.65 6.99 -0.16
N ALA A 158 3.25 7.82 -1.12
CA ALA A 158 2.91 9.21 -0.87
C ALA A 158 1.69 9.37 0.05
N ASP A 159 0.68 8.49 -0.07
CA ASP A 159 -0.53 8.50 0.78
C ASP A 159 -0.23 8.14 2.25
N GLN A 160 0.86 7.40 2.53
CA GLN A 160 1.06 6.75 3.82
C GLN A 160 2.25 7.29 4.61
N TYR A 161 3.30 7.79 3.96
CA TYR A 161 4.56 8.11 4.62
C TYR A 161 4.88 9.61 4.63
N ASP A 162 5.38 10.08 5.77
CA ASP A 162 5.93 11.44 5.91
C ASP A 162 7.25 11.61 5.15
N ASP A 163 8.03 10.55 5.07
CA ASP A 163 9.29 10.47 4.36
C ASP A 163 9.58 9.02 3.95
N PHE A 164 10.39 8.82 2.93
CA PHE A 164 10.72 7.50 2.42
C PHE A 164 12.15 7.46 1.86
N ALA A 165 12.83 6.31 1.97
CA ALA A 165 14.14 6.10 1.36
C ALA A 165 14.03 5.04 0.25
N PHE A 166 14.52 5.37 -0.94
CA PHE A 166 14.48 4.47 -2.10
C PHE A 166 15.73 3.57 -2.18
N SER A 167 16.12 2.99 -1.05
CA SER A 167 17.19 2.00 -0.99
C SER A 167 16.89 0.78 -1.88
N ASN A 168 17.93 0.14 -2.36
CA ASN A 168 17.84 -1.15 -3.05
C ASN A 168 18.60 -2.23 -2.25
N LYS A 169 18.75 -3.43 -2.81
CA LYS A 169 19.39 -4.56 -2.12
C LYS A 169 20.82 -4.27 -1.64
N THR A 170 21.53 -3.33 -2.25
CA THR A 170 22.98 -3.13 -2.05
C THR A 170 23.37 -1.67 -1.83
N VAL A 171 22.48 -0.73 -2.12
CA VAL A 171 22.76 0.71 -2.06
C VAL A 171 21.73 1.39 -1.17
N ALA A 172 22.22 2.02 -0.11
CA ALA A 172 21.42 2.88 0.74
C ALA A 172 21.13 4.21 0.03
N ALA A 173 19.88 4.67 0.09
CA ALA A 173 19.47 5.96 -0.49
C ALA A 173 19.18 6.98 0.60
N ALA A 174 19.45 8.25 0.31
CA ALA A 174 19.00 9.35 1.16
C ALA A 174 17.47 9.39 1.26
N PRO A 175 16.92 9.85 2.40
CA PRO A 175 15.50 10.17 2.51
C PRO A 175 15.06 11.17 1.42
N VAL A 176 13.87 10.98 0.89
CA VAL A 176 13.25 11.92 -0.08
C VAL A 176 13.06 13.30 0.54
N GLY A 177 12.81 13.32 1.84
CA GLY A 177 12.44 14.50 2.60
C GLY A 177 10.95 14.84 2.46
N ARG A 178 10.30 15.09 3.59
CA ARG A 178 8.84 15.37 3.65
C ARG A 178 8.38 16.36 2.59
N ALA A 179 9.10 17.46 2.39
CA ALA A 179 8.73 18.50 1.42
C ALA A 179 8.67 17.99 -0.04
N ASN A 180 9.32 16.89 -0.33
CA ASN A 180 9.42 16.31 -1.66
C ASN A 180 8.49 15.10 -1.88
N MET A 181 7.85 14.58 -0.84
CA MET A 181 7.00 13.39 -0.93
C MET A 181 5.87 13.53 -1.96
N GLY A 182 5.32 14.74 -2.12
CA GLY A 182 4.32 15.03 -3.15
C GLY A 182 4.76 14.73 -4.59
N ARG A 183 6.07 14.67 -4.87
CA ARG A 183 6.61 14.30 -6.20
C ARG A 183 6.37 12.84 -6.55
N LEU A 184 6.10 11.98 -5.57
CA LEU A 184 5.81 10.57 -5.83
C LEU A 184 4.49 10.38 -6.58
N TYR A 185 3.53 11.30 -6.39
CA TYR A 185 2.33 11.33 -7.24
C TYR A 185 2.68 11.70 -8.69
N ASP A 186 3.67 12.58 -8.92
CA ASP A 186 4.10 12.92 -10.28
C ASP A 186 4.78 11.70 -10.95
N THR A 187 5.56 10.93 -10.20
CA THR A 187 6.11 9.65 -10.67
C THR A 187 5.00 8.67 -11.05
N SER A 188 3.99 8.53 -10.19
CA SER A 188 2.81 7.71 -10.46
C SER A 188 2.09 8.15 -11.74
N VAL A 189 1.82 9.45 -11.90
CA VAL A 189 1.19 10.01 -13.11
C VAL A 189 2.05 9.72 -14.34
N GLY A 190 3.37 9.87 -14.25
CA GLY A 190 4.28 9.58 -15.36
C GLY A 190 4.26 8.11 -15.80
N TYR A 191 4.16 7.16 -14.87
CA TYR A 191 3.95 5.75 -15.22
C TYR A 191 2.58 5.52 -15.87
N LEU A 192 1.52 6.17 -15.39
CA LEU A 192 0.19 6.05 -15.97
C LEU A 192 0.11 6.69 -17.37
N ASP A 193 0.85 7.77 -17.64
CA ASP A 193 0.97 8.34 -18.98
C ASP A 193 1.63 7.35 -19.97
N LYS A 194 2.70 6.67 -19.54
CA LYS A 194 3.34 5.60 -20.32
C LYS A 194 2.40 4.42 -20.54
N ALA A 195 1.65 4.01 -19.52
CA ALA A 195 0.65 2.94 -19.63
C ALA A 195 -0.46 3.32 -20.63
N LEU A 196 -0.96 4.57 -20.56
CA LEU A 196 -2.01 5.06 -21.45
C LEU A 196 -1.59 5.07 -22.92
N ALA A 197 -0.31 5.34 -23.20
CA ALA A 197 0.24 5.30 -24.56
C ALA A 197 0.27 3.88 -25.16
N ILE A 198 0.20 2.84 -24.32
CA ILE A 198 0.15 1.41 -24.75
C ILE A 198 -1.30 0.91 -24.79
N ALA A 199 -2.19 1.45 -23.95
CA ALA A 199 -3.55 0.97 -23.75
C ALA A 199 -4.40 1.03 -25.03
N THR A 200 -5.00 -0.11 -25.40
CA THR A 200 -5.87 -0.20 -26.58
C THR A 200 -7.35 -0.37 -26.22
N SER A 201 -7.66 -1.05 -25.13
CA SER A 201 -9.03 -1.31 -24.71
C SER A 201 -9.61 -0.18 -23.85
N ASN A 202 -10.94 -0.02 -23.86
CA ASN A 202 -11.62 0.92 -22.97
C ASN A 202 -11.44 0.55 -21.49
N SER A 203 -11.35 -0.75 -21.18
CA SER A 203 -11.10 -1.24 -19.81
C SER A 203 -9.74 -0.79 -19.29
N ASP A 204 -8.68 -0.93 -20.10
CA ASP A 204 -7.34 -0.48 -19.72
C ASP A 204 -7.30 1.04 -19.54
N LYS A 205 -7.89 1.77 -20.49
CA LYS A 205 -7.98 3.24 -20.43
C LYS A 205 -8.76 3.71 -19.20
N TYR A 206 -9.87 3.05 -18.87
CA TYR A 206 -10.61 3.32 -17.63
C TYR A 206 -9.72 3.16 -16.41
N THR A 207 -9.08 2.00 -16.27
CA THR A 207 -8.19 1.69 -15.14
C THR A 207 -7.10 2.76 -14.99
N ILE A 208 -6.42 3.09 -16.07
CA ILE A 208 -5.32 4.05 -16.07
C ILE A 208 -5.79 5.46 -15.72
N LEU A 209 -6.88 5.93 -16.34
CA LEU A 209 -7.42 7.26 -16.09
C LEU A 209 -7.99 7.39 -14.68
N ALA A 210 -8.66 6.35 -14.17
CA ALA A 210 -9.17 6.32 -12.80
C ALA A 210 -8.03 6.42 -11.77
N LEU A 211 -6.95 5.67 -11.95
CA LEU A 211 -5.76 5.74 -11.10
C LEU A 211 -5.06 7.10 -11.22
N ARG A 212 -5.02 7.69 -12.41
CA ARG A 212 -4.40 9.00 -12.64
C ARG A 212 -5.21 10.13 -12.01
N ALA A 213 -6.54 10.08 -12.09
CA ALA A 213 -7.41 11.01 -11.37
C ALA A 213 -7.21 10.90 -9.86
N ARG A 214 -7.16 9.67 -9.32
CA ARG A 214 -6.87 9.40 -7.91
C ARG A 214 -5.52 9.94 -7.47
N ALA A 215 -4.45 9.74 -8.27
CA ALA A 215 -3.10 10.22 -7.95
C ALA A 215 -3.04 11.76 -7.92
N LYS A 216 -3.63 12.44 -8.91
CA LYS A 216 -3.69 13.92 -8.96
C LYS A 216 -4.50 14.50 -7.82
N HIS A 217 -5.67 13.91 -7.51
CA HIS A 217 -6.47 14.29 -6.34
C HIS A 217 -5.69 14.03 -5.04
N GLY A 218 -5.00 12.88 -4.92
CA GLY A 218 -4.15 12.53 -3.79
C GLY A 218 -3.06 13.57 -3.53
N LYS A 219 -2.37 14.04 -4.58
CA LYS A 219 -1.39 15.14 -4.50
C LYS A 219 -2.01 16.42 -3.94
N GLY A 220 -3.20 16.78 -4.43
CA GLY A 220 -3.94 17.94 -3.94
C GLY A 220 -4.33 17.80 -2.46
N ALA A 221 -4.80 16.62 -2.05
CA ALA A 221 -5.16 16.34 -0.66
C ALA A 221 -3.92 16.34 0.26
N TRP A 222 -2.80 15.73 -0.19
CA TRP A 222 -1.53 15.74 0.52
C TRP A 222 -1.03 17.17 0.77
N ALA A 223 -1.13 18.05 -0.22
CA ALA A 223 -0.76 19.46 -0.08
C ALA A 223 -1.61 20.23 0.95
N LYS A 224 -2.83 19.74 1.27
CA LYS A 224 -3.69 20.33 2.31
C LYS A 224 -3.24 19.98 3.74
N VAL A 225 -2.54 18.86 3.93
CA VAL A 225 -2.09 18.38 5.25
C VAL A 225 -0.60 18.56 5.49
N THR A 226 0.14 19.03 4.49
CA THR A 226 1.57 19.28 4.62
C THR A 226 1.87 20.80 4.59
N PRO A 227 2.81 21.30 5.39
CA PRO A 227 3.55 20.57 6.43
C PRO A 227 2.65 20.08 7.56
N LYS A 228 3.11 19.06 8.32
CA LYS A 228 2.43 18.53 9.50
C LYS A 228 2.02 19.67 10.44
N GLY A 229 0.73 19.78 10.71
CA GLY A 229 0.14 20.83 11.52
C GLY A 229 -0.62 20.30 12.73
N THR A 230 -1.05 21.21 13.61
CA THR A 230 -1.87 20.91 14.78
C THR A 230 -3.36 21.16 14.56
N ALA A 231 -3.72 21.78 13.45
CA ALA A 231 -5.09 22.11 13.06
C ALA A 231 -5.37 21.73 11.62
N ALA A 232 -6.63 21.45 11.32
CA ALA A 232 -7.10 21.26 9.95
C ALA A 232 -6.90 22.56 9.13
N PRO A 233 -6.64 22.45 7.82
CA PRO A 233 -6.53 23.62 6.96
C PRO A 233 -7.86 24.35 6.84
N ALA A 234 -7.81 25.68 6.71
CA ALA A 234 -9.02 26.50 6.54
C ALA A 234 -9.81 26.13 5.26
N ASN A 235 -9.10 25.67 4.21
CA ASN A 235 -9.71 25.15 2.98
C ASN A 235 -9.26 23.70 2.78
N PRO A 236 -10.05 22.71 3.18
CA PRO A 236 -9.72 21.28 3.04
C PRO A 236 -9.99 20.72 1.65
N LEU A 237 -10.78 21.40 0.81
CA LEU A 237 -11.26 20.90 -0.46
C LEU A 237 -10.16 20.92 -1.53
N VAL A 238 -10.17 19.91 -2.39
CA VAL A 238 -9.29 19.78 -3.55
C VAL A 238 -10.05 20.18 -4.83
N ASN A 239 -9.43 21.03 -5.64
CA ASN A 239 -9.90 21.37 -6.98
C ASN A 239 -8.71 21.26 -7.93
N ASP A 240 -8.44 20.07 -8.45
CA ASP A 240 -7.40 19.81 -9.43
C ASP A 240 -8.00 19.56 -10.80
N ALA A 241 -7.74 20.45 -11.75
CA ALA A 241 -8.33 20.36 -13.10
C ALA A 241 -7.92 19.10 -13.85
N GLY A 242 -6.70 18.59 -13.60
CA GLY A 242 -6.23 17.33 -14.20
C GLY A 242 -6.92 16.11 -13.63
N ALA A 243 -7.21 16.10 -12.30
CA ALA A 243 -8.00 15.04 -11.68
C ALA A 243 -9.44 15.05 -12.21
N VAL A 244 -10.04 16.22 -12.35
CA VAL A 244 -11.40 16.40 -12.92
C VAL A 244 -11.46 15.89 -14.36
N ALA A 245 -10.49 16.26 -15.21
CA ALA A 245 -10.45 15.81 -16.60
C ALA A 245 -10.32 14.29 -16.72
N ASP A 246 -9.41 13.69 -15.93
CA ASP A 246 -9.19 12.25 -15.95
C ASP A 246 -10.40 11.48 -15.38
N ALA A 247 -11.00 11.96 -14.29
CA ALA A 247 -12.21 11.36 -13.72
C ALA A 247 -13.38 11.37 -14.73
N THR A 248 -13.59 12.50 -15.40
CA THR A 248 -14.64 12.65 -16.43
C THR A 248 -14.41 11.68 -17.59
N ALA A 249 -13.17 11.61 -18.09
CA ALA A 249 -12.79 10.73 -19.19
C ALA A 249 -12.92 9.24 -18.81
N ALA A 250 -12.51 8.87 -17.58
CA ALA A 250 -12.65 7.51 -17.08
C ALA A 250 -14.14 7.08 -16.98
N ILE A 251 -14.98 7.92 -16.37
CA ILE A 251 -16.41 7.66 -16.21
C ILE A 251 -17.08 7.41 -17.57
N ALA A 252 -16.68 8.11 -18.62
CA ALA A 252 -17.22 7.94 -19.95
C ALA A 252 -16.90 6.58 -20.61
N LEU A 253 -15.88 5.86 -20.09
CA LEU A 253 -15.42 4.58 -20.64
C LEU A 253 -15.96 3.35 -19.90
N ALA A 254 -16.63 3.53 -18.77
CA ALA A 254 -16.96 2.45 -17.86
C ALA A 254 -18.44 2.36 -17.51
N ALA A 255 -18.85 1.21 -16.96
CA ALA A 255 -20.15 1.06 -16.34
C ALA A 255 -20.32 2.02 -15.15
N PRO A 256 -21.56 2.39 -14.79
CA PRO A 256 -21.81 3.37 -13.72
C PRO A 256 -21.20 3.03 -12.36
N ASP A 257 -20.96 1.75 -12.08
CA ASP A 257 -20.40 1.23 -10.83
C ASP A 257 -19.14 0.36 -11.06
N ALA A 258 -18.30 0.74 -12.01
CA ALA A 258 -17.06 0.02 -12.29
C ALA A 258 -16.03 0.22 -11.19
N THR A 259 -15.22 -0.82 -10.95
CA THR A 259 -14.14 -0.84 -9.96
C THR A 259 -12.79 -1.09 -10.63
N VAL A 260 -11.73 -0.68 -9.95
CA VAL A 260 -10.35 -1.10 -10.20
C VAL A 260 -9.88 -1.83 -8.95
N ASP A 261 -9.70 -3.12 -9.07
CA ASP A 261 -9.39 -4.01 -7.97
C ASP A 261 -8.14 -4.83 -8.27
N LEU A 262 -7.41 -5.20 -7.23
CA LEU A 262 -6.31 -6.17 -7.30
C LEU A 262 -6.67 -7.41 -6.50
N ILE A 263 -6.42 -8.58 -7.07
CA ILE A 263 -6.63 -9.85 -6.37
C ILE A 263 -5.34 -10.23 -5.65
N ASN A 264 -5.41 -10.38 -4.33
CA ASN A 264 -4.33 -10.92 -3.53
C ASN A 264 -4.44 -12.45 -3.51
N ASN A 265 -3.48 -13.11 -4.13
CA ASN A 265 -3.36 -14.59 -4.18
C ASN A 265 -2.24 -15.11 -3.27
N VAL A 266 -1.66 -14.26 -2.43
CA VAL A 266 -0.62 -14.67 -1.49
C VAL A 266 -1.27 -15.49 -0.38
N GLU A 267 -0.78 -16.72 -0.14
CA GLU A 267 -1.24 -17.55 0.97
C GLU A 267 -1.13 -16.81 2.29
N ALA A 268 -2.12 -17.04 3.15
CA ALA A 268 -2.16 -16.45 4.47
C ALA A 268 -1.02 -17.00 5.32
N THR A 269 0.02 -16.22 5.46
CA THR A 269 1.00 -16.37 6.52
C THR A 269 0.70 -15.33 7.61
N ALA A 270 0.94 -15.69 8.86
CA ALA A 270 0.74 -14.79 9.99
C ALA A 270 1.38 -13.41 9.72
N GLY A 271 0.61 -12.35 9.88
CA GLY A 271 1.08 -10.98 9.72
C GLY A 271 1.31 -10.51 8.28
N THR A 272 0.77 -11.18 7.28
CA THR A 272 1.00 -10.82 5.89
C THR A 272 -0.24 -10.43 5.09
N ASN A 273 -1.44 -10.57 5.64
CA ASN A 273 -2.66 -10.09 4.98
C ASN A 273 -3.75 -9.69 5.97
N ILE A 274 -4.53 -8.70 5.57
CA ILE A 274 -5.62 -8.13 6.37
C ILE A 274 -6.70 -9.17 6.70
N TRP A 275 -7.05 -10.08 5.77
CA TRP A 275 -8.13 -11.05 6.00
C TRP A 275 -7.74 -12.06 7.07
N TYR A 276 -6.47 -12.47 7.11
CA TYR A 276 -5.97 -13.37 8.15
C TYR A 276 -5.97 -12.71 9.53
N GLU A 277 -5.50 -11.47 9.63
CA GLU A 277 -5.46 -10.75 10.90
C GLU A 277 -6.87 -10.45 11.44
N VAL A 278 -7.80 -10.07 10.56
CA VAL A 278 -9.17 -9.71 10.95
C VAL A 278 -10.08 -10.94 11.07
N ASN A 279 -10.13 -11.78 10.03
CA ASN A 279 -11.08 -12.90 9.99
C ASN A 279 -10.55 -14.18 10.66
N GLY A 280 -9.22 -14.36 10.70
CA GLY A 280 -8.56 -15.54 11.25
C GLY A 280 -8.09 -15.35 12.68
N ARG A 281 -7.32 -14.30 12.94
CA ARG A 281 -6.75 -14.04 14.28
C ARG A 281 -7.64 -13.19 15.17
N ASN A 282 -8.58 -12.45 14.60
CA ASN A 282 -9.44 -11.54 15.35
C ASN A 282 -8.64 -10.47 16.11
N GLU A 283 -7.54 -9.97 15.49
CA GLU A 283 -6.72 -8.89 16.06
C GLU A 283 -7.41 -7.54 15.92
N SER A 284 -8.13 -7.32 14.81
CA SER A 284 -8.88 -6.10 14.56
C SER A 284 -10.30 -6.41 14.08
N ALA A 285 -11.20 -5.50 14.34
CA ALA A 285 -12.60 -5.55 13.92
C ALA A 285 -12.96 -4.26 13.17
N PRO A 286 -14.05 -4.26 12.39
CA PRO A 286 -14.57 -3.01 11.83
C PRO A 286 -14.73 -1.95 12.90
N GLY A 287 -14.23 -0.75 12.63
CA GLY A 287 -14.21 0.37 13.57
C GLY A 287 -15.58 1.04 13.75
N LYS A 288 -15.58 2.35 14.00
CA LYS A 288 -16.78 3.11 14.39
C LYS A 288 -17.93 3.12 13.41
N VAL A 289 -17.67 2.75 12.16
CA VAL A 289 -18.75 2.55 11.18
C VAL A 289 -19.60 1.32 11.48
N TYR A 290 -19.17 0.49 12.43
CA TYR A 290 -19.85 -0.72 12.90
C TYR A 290 -19.89 -0.78 14.42
N VAL A 291 -20.87 -1.50 14.97
CA VAL A 291 -20.97 -1.89 16.36
C VAL A 291 -21.25 -3.37 16.48
N VAL A 292 -20.88 -3.96 17.61
CA VAL A 292 -21.26 -5.33 17.93
C VAL A 292 -22.79 -5.44 18.02
N ASP A 293 -23.36 -6.44 17.36
CA ASP A 293 -24.79 -6.71 17.45
C ASP A 293 -25.16 -7.06 18.91
N PRO A 294 -26.07 -6.31 19.54
CA PRO A 294 -26.44 -6.54 20.94
C PRO A 294 -27.04 -7.92 21.18
N THR A 295 -27.49 -8.62 20.14
CA THR A 295 -28.07 -9.96 20.21
C THR A 295 -27.07 -11.07 19.87
N ASN A 296 -25.91 -10.73 19.31
CA ASN A 296 -24.87 -11.70 18.92
C ASN A 296 -23.49 -11.05 18.93
N ALA A 297 -22.71 -11.33 19.98
CA ALA A 297 -21.39 -10.73 20.18
C ALA A 297 -20.35 -11.04 19.06
N ASN A 298 -20.62 -12.04 18.21
CA ASN A 298 -19.75 -12.38 17.08
C ASN A 298 -20.18 -11.72 15.76
N LYS A 299 -21.16 -10.83 15.81
CA LYS A 299 -21.71 -10.17 14.64
C LYS A 299 -21.58 -8.65 14.77
N TYR A 300 -21.14 -8.01 13.71
CA TYR A 300 -21.10 -6.56 13.60
C TYR A 300 -22.25 -6.06 12.74
N VAL A 301 -22.82 -4.94 13.13
CA VAL A 301 -23.86 -4.22 12.39
C VAL A 301 -23.45 -2.77 12.16
N ALA A 302 -23.90 -2.18 11.07
CA ALA A 302 -23.56 -0.82 10.73
C ALA A 302 -24.03 0.15 11.84
N ALA A 303 -23.11 0.94 12.35
CA ALA A 303 -23.37 1.98 13.36
C ALA A 303 -23.59 3.35 12.72
N ILE A 304 -22.88 3.63 11.61
CA ILE A 304 -23.02 4.91 10.91
C ILE A 304 -24.42 5.04 10.32
N LYS A 305 -25.02 6.20 10.56
CA LYS A 305 -26.36 6.51 10.11
C LYS A 305 -26.30 7.38 8.85
N ASP A 306 -27.11 7.05 7.88
CA ASP A 306 -27.36 7.94 6.73
C ASP A 306 -27.97 9.26 7.27
N PRO A 307 -27.34 10.42 7.01
CA PRO A 307 -27.77 11.69 7.60
C PRO A 307 -29.14 12.18 7.08
N ILE A 308 -29.65 11.59 5.99
CA ILE A 308 -30.97 11.93 5.43
C ILE A 308 -32.05 11.05 6.04
N SER A 309 -31.86 9.74 6.07
CA SER A 309 -32.85 8.81 6.60
C SER A 309 -32.78 8.65 8.12
N GLY A 310 -31.68 9.00 8.76
CA GLY A 310 -31.43 8.80 10.19
C GLY A 310 -31.25 7.35 10.62
N THR A 311 -31.29 6.40 9.67
CA THR A 311 -31.15 4.96 9.93
C THR A 311 -29.73 4.48 9.65
N ALA A 312 -29.35 3.33 10.23
CA ALA A 312 -28.07 2.70 9.95
C ALA A 312 -27.87 2.49 8.44
N ASP A 313 -26.67 2.78 7.93
CA ASP A 313 -26.41 2.69 6.50
C ASP A 313 -26.18 1.22 6.05
N PRO A 314 -27.07 0.63 5.26
CA PRO A 314 -26.95 -0.77 4.84
C PRO A 314 -25.75 -1.01 3.92
N ARG A 315 -25.20 0.02 3.27
CA ARG A 315 -24.01 -0.09 2.42
C ARG A 315 -22.80 -0.57 3.21
N MET A 316 -22.64 -0.08 4.44
CA MET A 316 -21.55 -0.54 5.31
C MET A 316 -21.73 -2.01 5.69
N GLN A 317 -22.96 -2.45 5.99
CA GLN A 317 -23.22 -3.86 6.28
C GLN A 317 -22.92 -4.76 5.06
N ALA A 318 -23.25 -4.32 3.86
CA ALA A 318 -22.92 -5.04 2.63
C ALA A 318 -21.40 -5.16 2.41
N ARG A 319 -20.64 -4.08 2.65
CA ARG A 319 -19.17 -4.08 2.57
C ARG A 319 -18.53 -5.03 3.59
N LEU A 320 -19.00 -5.02 4.83
CA LEU A 320 -18.51 -5.94 5.85
C LEU A 320 -18.80 -7.40 5.47
N THR A 321 -19.99 -7.68 4.94
CA THR A 321 -20.36 -9.01 4.49
C THR A 321 -19.44 -9.47 3.34
N ALA A 322 -19.18 -8.61 2.36
CA ALA A 322 -18.24 -8.90 1.27
C ALA A 322 -16.81 -9.13 1.78
N PHE A 323 -16.33 -8.29 2.70
CA PHE A 323 -15.01 -8.45 3.31
C PHE A 323 -14.85 -9.80 4.05
N LYS A 324 -15.84 -10.16 4.85
CA LYS A 324 -15.82 -11.44 5.60
C LYS A 324 -15.95 -12.66 4.69
N ALA A 325 -16.63 -12.53 3.55
CA ALA A 325 -16.77 -13.61 2.57
C ALA A 325 -15.44 -14.03 1.92
N PHE A 326 -14.41 -13.19 1.95
CA PHE A 326 -13.06 -13.57 1.47
C PHE A 326 -12.38 -14.62 2.36
N GLY A 327 -12.86 -14.88 3.57
CA GLY A 327 -12.21 -15.81 4.50
C GLY A 327 -10.86 -15.28 4.98
N THR A 328 -9.82 -16.15 4.99
CA THR A 328 -8.53 -15.82 5.62
C THR A 328 -7.33 -15.86 4.66
N THR A 329 -7.49 -16.35 3.43
CA THR A 329 -6.35 -16.67 2.56
C THR A 329 -6.12 -15.69 1.43
N ALA A 330 -7.18 -15.27 0.76
CA ALA A 330 -7.10 -14.39 -0.40
C ALA A 330 -8.32 -13.48 -0.44
N GLY A 331 -8.21 -12.35 -1.10
CA GLY A 331 -9.33 -11.43 -1.23
C GLY A 331 -9.05 -10.33 -2.24
N THR A 332 -10.04 -9.48 -2.43
CA THR A 332 -9.96 -8.33 -3.32
C THR A 332 -9.50 -7.09 -2.56
N LEU A 333 -8.47 -6.44 -3.07
CA LEU A 333 -8.02 -5.13 -2.64
C LEU A 333 -8.73 -4.08 -3.49
N TRP A 334 -9.57 -3.29 -2.87
CA TRP A 334 -10.25 -2.17 -3.52
C TRP A 334 -9.28 -1.00 -3.69
N ILE A 335 -9.05 -0.60 -4.94
CA ILE A 335 -8.08 0.45 -5.26
C ILE A 335 -8.79 1.76 -5.57
N THR A 336 -9.68 1.77 -6.57
CA THR A 336 -10.52 2.91 -6.92
C THR A 336 -11.80 2.45 -7.63
N SER A 337 -12.75 3.37 -7.84
CA SER A 337 -14.02 3.06 -8.49
C SER A 337 -14.62 4.30 -9.16
N THR A 338 -15.57 4.09 -10.02
CA THR A 338 -16.39 5.18 -10.58
C THR A 338 -17.03 6.02 -9.47
N ARG A 339 -17.36 5.43 -8.31
CA ARG A 339 -17.90 6.15 -7.16
C ARG A 339 -16.86 7.15 -6.59
N GLU A 340 -15.58 6.76 -6.43
CA GLU A 340 -14.51 7.68 -6.04
C GLU A 340 -14.33 8.80 -7.06
N LEU A 341 -14.36 8.48 -8.36
CA LEU A 341 -14.23 9.49 -9.41
C LEU A 341 -15.35 10.54 -9.34
N ARG A 342 -16.59 10.12 -9.10
CA ARG A 342 -17.71 11.05 -8.88
C ARG A 342 -17.54 11.90 -7.62
N LEU A 343 -16.98 11.35 -6.55
CA LEU A 343 -16.65 12.10 -5.34
C LEU A 343 -15.51 13.10 -5.58
N ILE A 344 -14.55 12.81 -6.46
CA ILE A 344 -13.53 13.77 -6.92
C ILE A 344 -14.20 14.93 -7.68
N LEU A 345 -15.13 14.64 -8.58
CA LEU A 345 -15.89 15.66 -9.31
C LEU A 345 -16.76 16.50 -8.36
N ALA A 346 -17.45 15.85 -7.41
CA ALA A 346 -18.26 16.53 -6.40
C ALA A 346 -17.41 17.49 -5.56
N GLU A 347 -16.25 17.03 -5.09
CA GLU A 347 -15.36 17.84 -4.28
C GLU A 347 -14.83 19.06 -5.06
N ALA A 348 -14.40 18.89 -6.30
CA ALA A 348 -13.94 19.98 -7.17
C ALA A 348 -15.08 20.99 -7.45
N ALA A 349 -16.30 20.51 -7.67
CA ALA A 349 -17.47 21.35 -7.85
C ALA A 349 -17.77 22.17 -6.58
N LEU A 350 -17.73 21.54 -5.40
CA LEU A 350 -17.92 22.22 -4.12
C LEU A 350 -16.82 23.28 -3.89
N ALA A 351 -15.56 22.94 -4.15
CA ALA A 351 -14.43 23.85 -4.01
C ALA A 351 -14.52 25.07 -4.93
N SER A 352 -15.17 24.95 -6.07
CA SER A 352 -15.42 26.07 -7.01
C SER A 352 -16.76 26.79 -6.80
N GLY A 353 -17.54 26.39 -5.77
CA GLY A 353 -18.85 26.99 -5.49
C GLY A 353 -19.98 26.49 -6.39
N ASN A 354 -19.75 25.50 -7.25
CA ASN A 354 -20.80 24.92 -8.11
C ASN A 354 -21.61 23.86 -7.33
N THR A 355 -22.54 24.33 -6.49
CA THR A 355 -23.37 23.46 -5.65
C THR A 355 -24.34 22.59 -6.44
N ALA A 356 -24.76 23.01 -7.63
CA ALA A 356 -25.63 22.23 -8.49
C ALA A 356 -24.91 20.96 -9.00
N GLU A 357 -23.69 21.10 -9.51
CA GLU A 357 -22.88 19.97 -9.95
C GLU A 357 -22.46 19.08 -8.77
N PHE A 358 -22.08 19.67 -7.63
CA PHE A 358 -21.86 18.90 -6.40
C PHE A 358 -23.04 17.98 -6.08
N THR A 359 -24.26 18.54 -6.04
CA THR A 359 -25.48 17.79 -5.74
C THR A 359 -25.74 16.70 -6.77
N THR A 360 -25.51 16.98 -8.05
CA THR A 360 -25.65 16.00 -9.13
C THR A 360 -24.72 14.81 -8.94
N GLN A 361 -23.46 15.04 -8.66
CA GLN A 361 -22.47 13.97 -8.49
C GLN A 361 -22.73 13.13 -7.21
N ILE A 362 -23.06 13.79 -6.09
CA ILE A 362 -23.46 13.10 -4.85
C ILE A 362 -24.69 12.23 -5.09
N ASN A 363 -25.73 12.77 -5.72
CA ASN A 363 -26.96 12.02 -5.96
C ASN A 363 -26.77 10.87 -6.94
N THR A 364 -25.86 11.00 -7.88
CA THR A 364 -25.51 9.88 -8.77
C THR A 364 -24.89 8.72 -7.96
N VAL A 365 -23.98 9.00 -7.03
CA VAL A 365 -23.42 7.96 -6.15
C VAL A 365 -24.49 7.35 -5.26
N ARG A 366 -25.34 8.18 -4.64
CA ARG A 366 -26.42 7.72 -3.75
C ARG A 366 -27.44 6.86 -4.47
N ALA A 367 -27.79 7.22 -5.71
CA ALA A 367 -28.76 6.49 -6.53
C ALA A 367 -28.29 5.06 -6.89
N LEU A 368 -26.97 4.81 -7.02
CA LEU A 368 -26.42 3.46 -7.23
C LEU A 368 -26.81 2.49 -6.10
N ASP A 369 -27.08 3.00 -4.92
CA ASP A 369 -27.45 2.23 -3.73
C ASP A 369 -28.93 2.43 -3.34
N GLY A 370 -29.75 3.04 -4.20
CA GLY A 370 -31.15 3.33 -3.89
C GLY A 370 -31.36 4.27 -2.68
N LYS A 371 -30.38 5.11 -2.35
CA LYS A 371 -30.43 6.03 -1.20
C LYS A 371 -31.25 7.28 -1.53
N PRO A 372 -31.94 7.88 -0.55
CA PRO A 372 -32.63 9.16 -0.73
C PRO A 372 -31.70 10.25 -1.27
N ALA A 373 -32.24 11.07 -2.17
CA ALA A 373 -31.48 12.15 -2.77
C ALA A 373 -31.11 13.22 -1.71
N PHE A 374 -29.88 13.73 -1.82
CA PHE A 374 -29.43 14.89 -1.09
C PHE A 374 -30.00 16.16 -1.73
N ALA A 375 -30.58 17.03 -0.93
CA ALA A 375 -31.16 18.31 -1.32
C ALA A 375 -30.82 19.42 -0.32
N GLY A 376 -29.67 19.32 0.36
CA GLY A 376 -29.25 20.32 1.35
C GLY A 376 -29.73 20.05 2.77
N GLN A 377 -30.08 18.82 3.13
CA GLN A 377 -30.53 18.45 4.49
C GLN A 377 -29.43 18.61 5.56
N ILE A 378 -28.18 18.56 5.15
CA ILE A 378 -27.00 18.87 5.95
C ILE A 378 -26.05 19.76 5.13
N ALA A 379 -24.97 20.26 5.73
CA ALA A 379 -23.98 21.03 4.99
C ALA A 379 -23.32 20.18 3.87
N ASN A 380 -23.03 20.81 2.73
CA ASN A 380 -22.46 20.12 1.56
C ASN A 380 -21.14 19.40 1.90
N GLN A 381 -20.28 20.03 2.71
CA GLN A 381 -19.02 19.42 3.14
C GLN A 381 -19.25 18.18 4.00
N ASP A 382 -20.22 18.20 4.89
CA ASP A 382 -20.56 17.07 5.74
C ASP A 382 -21.08 15.89 4.92
N MET A 383 -21.89 16.17 3.89
CA MET A 383 -22.37 15.15 2.94
C MET A 383 -21.20 14.56 2.14
N LEU A 384 -20.26 15.38 1.67
CA LEU A 384 -19.06 14.90 0.98
C LEU A 384 -18.24 13.97 1.89
N VAL A 385 -17.95 14.40 3.11
CA VAL A 385 -17.18 13.63 4.10
C VAL A 385 -17.87 12.30 4.40
N TYR A 386 -19.18 12.32 4.59
CA TYR A 386 -19.99 11.13 4.83
C TYR A 386 -19.90 10.14 3.65
N GLU A 387 -20.15 10.59 2.42
CA GLU A 387 -20.10 9.71 1.25
C GLU A 387 -18.68 9.19 1.02
N ARG A 388 -17.63 10.00 1.24
CA ARG A 388 -16.24 9.53 1.19
C ARG A 388 -15.96 8.44 2.22
N GLN A 389 -16.42 8.59 3.46
CA GLN A 389 -16.28 7.57 4.51
C GLN A 389 -16.94 6.25 4.12
N ILE A 390 -18.14 6.30 3.56
CA ILE A 390 -18.89 5.11 3.13
C ILE A 390 -18.25 4.45 1.90
N GLN A 391 -17.96 5.24 0.86
CA GLN A 391 -17.56 4.70 -0.44
C GLN A 391 -16.10 4.29 -0.50
N LEU A 392 -15.23 4.87 0.34
CA LEU A 392 -13.78 4.66 0.31
C LEU A 392 -13.25 3.81 1.48
N TRP A 393 -14.13 3.12 2.21
CA TRP A 393 -13.76 2.26 3.32
C TRP A 393 -12.73 1.20 2.89
N LEU A 394 -11.61 1.10 3.62
CA LEU A 394 -10.44 0.26 3.33
C LEU A 394 -9.73 0.57 1.99
N MET A 395 -9.95 1.75 1.42
CA MET A 395 -9.28 2.19 0.19
C MET A 395 -8.09 3.13 0.48
N ARG A 396 -7.62 3.19 1.73
CA ARG A 396 -6.45 3.97 2.18
C ARG A 396 -6.58 5.48 1.89
N ARG A 397 -7.78 6.04 2.12
CA ARG A 397 -8.04 7.50 1.98
C ARG A 397 -8.38 8.17 3.29
N ARG A 398 -8.79 7.38 4.29
CA ARG A 398 -9.40 7.91 5.51
C ARG A 398 -8.48 8.80 6.34
N LEU A 399 -7.20 8.45 6.52
CA LEU A 399 -6.25 9.21 7.35
C LEU A 399 -6.06 10.64 6.83
N ILE A 400 -5.86 10.80 5.51
CA ILE A 400 -5.72 12.13 4.89
C ILE A 400 -7.04 12.90 4.96
N ASP A 401 -8.19 12.24 4.78
CA ASP A 401 -9.50 12.86 4.92
C ASP A 401 -9.73 13.32 6.38
N MET A 402 -9.41 12.49 7.36
CA MET A 402 -9.51 12.89 8.78
C MET A 402 -8.64 14.11 9.08
N ALA A 403 -7.40 14.13 8.61
CA ALA A 403 -6.48 15.23 8.80
C ALA A 403 -6.99 16.54 8.18
N ARG A 404 -7.41 16.51 6.92
CA ARG A 404 -7.80 17.72 6.19
C ARG A 404 -9.19 18.27 6.59
N PHE A 405 -10.09 17.40 7.04
CA PHE A 405 -11.41 17.81 7.52
C PHE A 405 -11.49 18.00 9.04
N GLY A 406 -10.36 17.84 9.76
CA GLY A 406 -10.31 18.05 11.21
C GLY A 406 -11.03 16.98 12.02
N ILE A 407 -11.15 15.76 11.47
CA ILE A 407 -11.80 14.63 12.14
C ILE A 407 -10.76 13.95 13.03
N LYS A 408 -11.12 13.73 14.29
CA LYS A 408 -10.28 12.97 15.24
C LYS A 408 -11.00 11.71 15.67
N ASP A 409 -10.25 10.64 15.80
CA ASP A 409 -10.75 9.45 16.45
C ASP A 409 -10.69 9.65 17.97
N PRO A 410 -11.80 9.47 18.73
CA PRO A 410 -11.79 9.52 20.19
C PRO A 410 -10.88 8.47 20.86
N LYS A 411 -10.46 7.42 20.14
CA LYS A 411 -9.48 6.44 20.65
C LYS A 411 -8.06 7.00 20.70
N TRP A 412 -7.74 8.01 19.88
CA TRP A 412 -6.40 8.58 19.86
C TRP A 412 -6.04 9.20 21.21
N THR A 413 -4.85 8.87 21.68
CA THR A 413 -4.33 9.36 22.96
C THR A 413 -2.99 10.05 22.77
N SER A 414 -2.67 10.99 23.68
CA SER A 414 -1.33 11.60 23.71
C SER A 414 -0.27 10.58 24.14
N ASN A 415 0.90 10.66 23.53
CA ASN A 415 2.08 9.93 23.96
C ASN A 415 3.28 10.88 23.96
N ALA A 416 4.02 10.93 25.08
CA ALA A 416 5.18 11.83 25.22
C ALA A 416 6.44 11.28 24.54
N SER A 417 6.48 9.99 24.22
CA SER A 417 7.69 9.33 23.68
C SER A 417 7.85 9.52 22.18
N TYR A 418 6.76 9.76 21.45
CA TYR A 418 6.76 9.94 20.00
C TYR A 418 5.56 10.72 19.50
N ASP A 419 5.64 11.23 18.27
CA ASP A 419 4.53 11.91 17.59
C ASP A 419 3.34 10.96 17.41
N ASN A 420 2.13 11.52 17.61
CA ASN A 420 0.88 10.77 17.49
C ASN A 420 -0.23 11.63 16.87
N LEU A 421 -1.27 11.01 16.37
CA LEU A 421 -2.39 11.66 15.68
C LEU A 421 -3.22 12.54 16.63
N PHE A 422 -3.22 12.26 17.93
CA PHE A 422 -3.90 13.10 18.93
C PHE A 422 -3.32 14.51 18.97
N SER A 423 -1.98 14.61 18.95
CA SER A 423 -1.25 15.87 19.09
C SER A 423 -0.87 16.52 17.77
N SER A 424 -0.83 15.77 16.67
CA SER A 424 -0.29 16.21 15.37
C SER A 424 -1.20 15.85 14.21
N THR A 425 -2.09 16.75 13.84
CA THR A 425 -2.89 16.60 12.62
C THR A 425 -2.00 16.52 11.38
N GLY A 426 -2.33 15.64 10.44
CA GLY A 426 -1.56 15.45 9.20
C GLY A 426 -0.25 14.67 9.38
N LEU A 427 -0.07 13.99 10.51
CA LEU A 427 1.00 13.03 10.69
C LEU A 427 0.76 11.82 9.77
N LEU A 428 1.84 11.36 9.11
CA LEU A 428 1.89 10.11 8.36
C LEU A 428 2.99 9.23 8.95
N PHE A 429 3.08 7.97 8.49
CA PHE A 429 4.06 7.03 9.00
C PHE A 429 5.50 7.49 8.71
N PRO A 430 6.43 7.42 9.67
CA PRO A 430 7.83 7.76 9.44
C PRO A 430 8.56 6.65 8.70
N ILE A 431 9.80 6.92 8.27
CA ILE A 431 10.73 5.87 7.88
C ILE A 431 10.90 4.91 9.06
N ALA A 432 10.63 3.64 8.84
CA ALA A 432 10.57 2.63 9.89
C ALA A 432 11.95 2.18 10.39
N ASN A 433 11.98 1.50 11.53
CA ASN A 433 13.21 1.13 12.23
C ASN A 433 14.11 0.21 11.41
N VAL A 434 13.53 -0.73 10.66
CA VAL A 434 14.26 -1.63 9.78
C VAL A 434 15.15 -0.87 8.78
N GLU A 435 14.63 0.19 8.18
CA GLU A 435 15.41 1.03 7.26
C GLU A 435 16.40 1.91 8.02
N ARG A 436 16.01 2.47 9.17
CA ARG A 436 16.90 3.31 9.99
C ARG A 436 18.15 2.58 10.48
N GLN A 437 18.03 1.29 10.78
CA GLN A 437 19.15 0.45 11.21
C GLN A 437 20.03 0.04 10.04
N ALA A 438 19.45 -0.26 8.89
CA ALA A 438 20.18 -0.74 7.72
C ALA A 438 20.79 0.39 6.86
N ASN A 439 20.21 1.58 6.90
CA ASN A 439 20.56 2.70 6.04
C ASN A 439 21.25 3.83 6.81
N PRO A 440 22.58 3.96 6.72
CA PRO A 440 23.33 5.02 7.42
C PRO A 440 22.96 6.43 6.94
N CYS A 441 22.41 6.59 5.74
CA CYS A 441 21.96 7.87 5.18
C CYS A 441 20.80 8.50 5.97
N ILE A 442 20.01 7.70 6.69
CA ILE A 442 18.87 8.23 7.47
C ILE A 442 19.36 9.10 8.63
N ALA A 443 20.45 8.69 9.27
CA ALA A 443 21.06 9.44 10.37
C ALA A 443 22.01 10.55 9.89
N ASP A 444 22.65 10.37 8.74
CA ASP A 444 23.69 11.25 8.22
C ASP A 444 23.77 11.17 6.69
N ALA A 445 23.23 12.20 6.01
CA ALA A 445 23.18 12.26 4.55
C ALA A 445 24.57 12.19 3.88
N THR A 446 25.65 12.50 4.59
CA THR A 446 27.02 12.40 4.05
C THR A 446 27.50 10.95 3.89
N LYS A 447 26.79 10.00 4.49
CA LYS A 447 27.08 8.55 4.41
C LYS A 447 26.41 7.87 3.23
N CYS A 448 25.61 8.57 2.44
CA CYS A 448 25.08 8.08 1.19
C CYS A 448 26.22 7.90 0.19
N LYS A 449 26.38 6.68 -0.32
CA LYS A 449 27.43 6.35 -1.29
C LYS A 449 26.82 6.23 -2.70
#